data_1cf743b6436c7e51eb98f965c2c24fab
#
_entry.id   1cf743b6436c7e51eb98f965c2c24fab
#
_cell.length_a   1.000
_cell.length_b   1.000
_cell.length_c   1.000
_cell.angle_alpha   90.00
_cell.angle_beta   90.00
_cell.angle_gamma   90.00
#
_symmetry.space_group_name_H-M   'P 1'
#
loop_
_entity.id
_entity.type
_entity.pdbx_description
1 polymer ?
#
loop_
_entity_poly.entity_id
_entity_poly.type
_entity_poly.pdbx_seq_one_letter_code
_entity_poly.pdbx_strand_id
1 'polypeptide(L)'
;MKKITLLVLGIVFSSLNIGSTDAPAELFILESNGIHSYDPLINAIFIHESGGDQFAINELEMAVGPGQVRQCRVDHYNKLMGTSYTLSDFFSFDLTKEMFLYFTCHNGNGNPIPPKTYEKASKDWNGSGPMTITYWNNIKALL
;
A
#
# COMPACT_ATOMS: atom_id res chain seq x y z
N MET A 1 60.04 18.87 11.37
CA MET A 1 59.38 17.73 10.72
C MET A 1 58.09 17.45 11.47
N LYS A 2 56.95 17.92 10.97
CA LYS A 2 55.65 17.67 11.60
C LYS A 2 55.07 16.39 11.00
N LYS A 3 54.90 15.37 11.83
CA LYS A 3 54.23 14.13 11.44
C LYS A 3 52.72 14.43 11.36
N ILE A 4 52.19 14.40 10.16
CA ILE A 4 50.74 14.43 9.94
C ILE A 4 50.26 13.01 10.23
N THR A 5 49.64 12.84 11.37
CA THR A 5 48.91 11.61 11.68
C THR A 5 47.59 11.65 10.90
N LEU A 6 47.57 10.94 9.78
CA LEU A 6 46.38 10.70 9.03
C LEU A 6 45.47 9.80 9.87
N LEU A 7 44.49 10.40 10.54
CA LEU A 7 43.45 9.67 11.21
C LEU A 7 42.53 9.10 10.11
N VAL A 8 42.82 7.88 9.70
CA VAL A 8 41.89 7.11 8.89
C VAL A 8 40.73 6.80 9.81
N LEU A 9 39.70 7.61 9.68
CA LEU A 9 38.38 7.31 10.25
C LEU A 9 37.88 6.09 9.48
N GLY A 10 38.20 4.92 9.96
CA GLY A 10 37.63 3.68 9.52
C GLY A 10 36.12 3.78 9.82
N ILE A 11 35.34 4.12 8.80
CA ILE A 11 33.92 3.86 8.82
C ILE A 11 33.81 2.35 8.81
N VAL A 12 33.78 1.79 10.00
CA VAL A 12 33.30 0.44 10.19
C VAL A 12 31.83 0.50 9.75
N PHE A 13 31.57 0.15 8.50
CA PHE A 13 30.30 -0.37 8.14
C PHE A 13 30.15 -1.69 8.91
N SER A 14 29.83 -1.59 10.20
CA SER A 14 29.10 -2.65 10.82
C SER A 14 27.89 -2.81 9.92
N SER A 15 27.86 -3.89 9.16
CA SER A 15 26.65 -4.43 8.60
C SER A 15 25.70 -4.59 9.80
N LEU A 16 24.98 -3.54 10.11
CA LEU A 16 23.73 -3.67 10.78
C LEU A 16 22.94 -4.58 9.84
N ASN A 17 22.93 -5.87 10.16
CA ASN A 17 21.79 -6.68 9.86
C ASN A 17 20.63 -5.99 10.61
N ILE A 18 20.08 -4.98 9.96
CA ILE A 18 18.74 -4.55 10.23
C ILE A 18 17.96 -5.76 9.81
N GLY A 19 17.72 -6.65 10.78
CA GLY A 19 16.68 -7.64 10.61
C GLY A 19 15.52 -6.85 10.08
N SER A 20 15.05 -7.24 8.91
CA SER A 20 13.82 -6.76 8.31
C SER A 20 12.73 -6.91 9.36
N THR A 21 12.58 -5.91 10.21
CA THR A 21 11.31 -5.68 10.85
C THR A 21 10.48 -5.13 9.72
N ASP A 22 9.66 -5.97 9.14
CA ASP A 22 8.63 -5.62 8.17
C ASP A 22 7.61 -4.69 8.84
N ALA A 23 8.07 -3.51 9.26
CA ALA A 23 7.17 -2.41 9.48
C ALA A 23 6.67 -2.03 8.08
N PRO A 24 5.36 -2.09 7.82
CA PRO A 24 4.81 -1.71 6.53
C PRO A 24 5.34 -0.31 6.23
N ALA A 25 5.99 -0.18 5.07
CA ALA A 25 6.56 1.09 4.67
C ALA A 25 5.41 2.08 4.53
N GLU A 26 5.34 3.05 5.45
CA GLU A 26 4.41 4.16 5.30
C GLU A 26 4.75 4.92 4.04
N LEU A 27 3.82 4.94 3.11
CA LEU A 27 3.96 5.72 1.90
C LEU A 27 3.43 7.13 2.13
N PHE A 28 4.27 8.11 1.85
CA PHE A 28 3.93 9.52 2.00
C PHE A 28 3.75 10.17 0.63
N ILE A 29 2.71 11.00 0.51
CA ILE A 29 2.53 11.91 -0.62
C ILE A 29 3.17 13.24 -0.25
N LEU A 30 4.07 13.74 -1.10
CA LEU A 30 4.53 15.13 -1.05
C LEU A 30 3.54 15.99 -1.83
N GLU A 31 2.69 16.70 -1.12
CA GLU A 31 1.85 17.76 -1.68
C GLU A 31 2.48 19.11 -1.38
N SER A 32 2.01 20.16 -2.06
CA SER A 32 2.53 21.52 -1.89
C SER A 32 2.47 22.05 -0.44
N ASN A 33 1.69 21.38 0.42
CA ASN A 33 1.45 21.77 1.82
C ASN A 33 1.99 20.79 2.86
N GLY A 34 2.77 19.77 2.46
CA GLY A 34 3.34 18.81 3.42
C GLY A 34 3.39 17.36 2.94
N ILE A 35 3.73 16.47 3.86
CA ILE A 35 3.78 15.02 3.67
C ILE A 35 2.52 14.41 4.28
N HIS A 36 1.76 13.70 3.45
CA HIS A 36 0.55 13.01 3.90
C HIS A 36 0.71 11.49 3.81
N SER A 37 0.39 10.78 4.91
CA SER A 37 0.33 9.32 4.92
C SER A 37 -0.96 8.83 4.27
N TYR A 38 -0.91 7.69 3.60
CA TYR A 38 -2.12 7.01 3.09
C TYR A 38 -2.95 6.30 4.17
N ASP A 39 -2.50 6.24 5.41
CA ASP A 39 -3.19 5.51 6.48
C ASP A 39 -4.64 5.98 6.69
N PRO A 40 -4.96 7.28 6.72
CA PRO A 40 -6.35 7.70 6.83
C PRO A 40 -7.21 7.19 5.68
N LEU A 41 -6.70 7.21 4.45
CA LEU A 41 -7.43 6.73 3.27
C LEU A 41 -7.64 5.21 3.33
N ILE A 42 -6.61 4.46 3.70
CA ILE A 42 -6.68 2.99 3.81
C ILE A 42 -7.70 2.59 4.88
N ASN A 43 -7.69 3.25 6.03
CA ASN A 43 -8.67 3.01 7.08
C ASN A 43 -10.10 3.33 6.62
N ALA A 44 -10.30 4.44 5.92
CA ALA A 44 -11.60 4.79 5.36
C ALA A 44 -12.09 3.74 4.34
N ILE A 45 -11.19 3.22 3.49
CA ILE A 45 -11.48 2.13 2.56
C ILE A 45 -11.88 0.87 3.33
N PHE A 46 -11.11 0.45 4.33
CA PHE A 46 -11.43 -0.75 5.10
C PHE A 46 -12.77 -0.66 5.82
N ILE A 47 -13.09 0.51 6.39
CA ILE A 47 -14.41 0.77 6.99
C ILE A 47 -15.52 0.67 5.94
N HIS A 48 -15.31 1.24 4.76
CA HIS A 48 -16.31 1.24 3.69
C HIS A 48 -16.55 -0.15 3.11
N GLU A 49 -15.48 -0.93 2.88
CA GLU A 49 -15.52 -2.23 2.20
C GLU A 49 -16.06 -3.34 3.11
N SER A 50 -15.68 -3.34 4.37
CA SER A 50 -15.94 -4.46 5.29
C SER A 50 -16.46 -4.05 6.67
N GLY A 51 -16.64 -2.75 6.91
CA GLY A 51 -16.87 -2.26 8.28
C GLY A 51 -15.65 -2.41 9.18
N GLY A 52 -14.46 -2.63 8.61
CA GLY A 52 -13.23 -2.92 9.34
C GLY A 52 -13.10 -4.39 9.76
N ASP A 53 -13.95 -5.27 9.25
CA ASP A 53 -13.85 -6.71 9.55
C ASP A 53 -12.76 -7.37 8.69
N GLN A 54 -11.74 -7.87 9.38
CA GLN A 54 -10.62 -8.61 8.78
C GLN A 54 -11.07 -9.88 8.05
N PHE A 55 -12.13 -10.53 8.54
CA PHE A 55 -12.59 -11.83 8.02
C PHE A 55 -13.84 -11.70 7.15
N ALA A 56 -14.18 -10.49 6.72
CA ALA A 56 -15.32 -10.27 5.84
C ALA A 56 -15.19 -11.07 4.55
N ILE A 57 -16.29 -11.69 4.13
CA ILE A 57 -16.39 -12.41 2.86
C ILE A 57 -17.63 -11.91 2.12
N ASN A 58 -17.43 -11.47 0.87
CA ASN A 58 -18.52 -11.19 -0.06
C ASN A 58 -18.59 -12.33 -1.07
N GLU A 59 -19.51 -13.27 -0.85
CA GLU A 59 -19.67 -14.45 -1.70
C GLU A 59 -20.10 -14.10 -3.13
N LEU A 60 -20.89 -13.04 -3.31
CA LEU A 60 -21.40 -12.63 -4.63
C LEU A 60 -20.26 -12.11 -5.52
N GLU A 61 -19.31 -11.41 -4.93
CA GLU A 61 -18.17 -10.82 -5.64
C GLU A 61 -16.90 -11.66 -5.49
N MET A 62 -16.95 -12.72 -4.68
CA MET A 62 -15.79 -13.53 -4.29
C MET A 62 -14.64 -12.64 -3.79
N ALA A 63 -14.97 -11.69 -2.92
CA ALA A 63 -14.04 -10.75 -2.33
C ALA A 63 -13.85 -11.04 -0.85
N VAL A 64 -12.63 -10.84 -0.34
CA VAL A 64 -12.29 -11.17 1.05
C VAL A 64 -11.52 -10.06 1.74
N GLY A 65 -11.59 -10.11 3.07
CA GLY A 65 -10.77 -9.33 3.97
C GLY A 65 -11.15 -7.86 4.07
N PRO A 66 -10.34 -7.05 4.77
CA PRO A 66 -10.69 -5.68 5.12
C PRO A 66 -10.88 -4.78 3.90
N GLY A 67 -10.16 -5.02 2.82
CA GLY A 67 -10.23 -4.24 1.58
C GLY A 67 -11.04 -4.89 0.47
N GLN A 68 -11.77 -5.98 0.75
CA GLN A 68 -12.57 -6.74 -0.22
C GLN A 68 -11.79 -7.08 -1.49
N VAL A 69 -10.64 -7.73 -1.29
CA VAL A 69 -9.73 -8.12 -2.37
C VAL A 69 -10.32 -9.29 -3.16
N ARG A 70 -10.24 -9.21 -4.50
CA ARG A 70 -10.69 -10.25 -5.44
C ARG A 70 -9.52 -11.01 -6.02
N GLN A 71 -9.74 -12.27 -6.43
CA GLN A 71 -8.71 -13.14 -6.99
C GLN A 71 -7.93 -12.50 -8.14
N CYS A 72 -8.61 -11.85 -9.07
CA CYS A 72 -7.94 -11.20 -10.21
C CYS A 72 -6.90 -10.14 -9.79
N ARG A 73 -7.12 -9.47 -8.65
CA ARG A 73 -6.17 -8.50 -8.11
C ARG A 73 -4.98 -9.21 -7.47
N VAL A 74 -5.22 -10.31 -6.77
CA VAL A 74 -4.16 -11.16 -6.22
C VAL A 74 -3.27 -11.70 -7.34
N ASP A 75 -3.85 -12.23 -8.40
CA ASP A 75 -3.11 -12.77 -9.54
C ASP A 75 -2.25 -11.68 -10.22
N HIS A 76 -2.81 -10.48 -10.35
CA HIS A 76 -2.08 -9.35 -10.91
C HIS A 76 -0.92 -8.91 -10.00
N TYR A 77 -1.16 -8.80 -8.70
CA TYR A 77 -0.13 -8.47 -7.72
C TYR A 77 0.99 -9.50 -7.70
N ASN A 78 0.65 -10.79 -7.64
CA ASN A 78 1.62 -11.89 -7.71
C ASN A 78 2.48 -11.82 -8.96
N LYS A 79 1.87 -11.57 -10.12
CA LYS A 79 2.59 -11.43 -11.39
C LYS A 79 3.61 -10.29 -11.36
N LEU A 80 3.25 -9.16 -10.76
CA LEU A 80 4.12 -7.97 -10.72
C LEU A 80 5.22 -8.10 -9.68
N MET A 81 4.92 -8.73 -8.54
CA MET A 81 5.85 -8.84 -7.41
C MET A 81 6.66 -10.14 -7.41
N GLY A 82 6.32 -11.11 -8.27
CA GLY A 82 6.94 -12.43 -8.28
C GLY A 82 6.58 -13.26 -7.03
N THR A 83 5.40 -13.02 -6.44
CA THR A 83 4.90 -13.72 -5.27
C THR A 83 3.89 -14.80 -5.63
N SER A 84 3.43 -15.56 -4.64
CA SER A 84 2.45 -16.65 -4.82
C SER A 84 1.35 -16.61 -3.76
N TYR A 85 0.92 -15.42 -3.37
CA TYR A 85 -0.18 -15.26 -2.42
C TYR A 85 -1.48 -15.89 -2.95
N THR A 86 -2.27 -16.39 -2.03
CA THR A 86 -3.63 -16.86 -2.27
C THR A 86 -4.64 -15.80 -1.83
N LEU A 87 -5.89 -15.94 -2.23
CA LEU A 87 -6.94 -15.01 -1.79
C LEU A 87 -7.08 -14.98 -0.26
N SER A 88 -6.89 -16.12 0.41
CA SER A 88 -6.98 -16.22 1.88
C SER A 88 -5.89 -15.45 2.63
N ASP A 89 -4.76 -15.14 2.01
CA ASP A 89 -3.72 -14.33 2.64
C ASP A 89 -4.19 -12.88 2.85
N PHE A 90 -5.16 -12.43 2.06
CA PHE A 90 -5.72 -11.08 2.13
C PHE A 90 -6.79 -10.86 3.21
N PHE A 91 -6.98 -11.82 4.09
CA PHE A 91 -7.57 -11.55 5.40
C PHE A 91 -6.64 -10.71 6.31
N SER A 92 -5.38 -10.51 5.91
CA SER A 92 -4.41 -9.65 6.59
C SER A 92 -4.62 -8.17 6.26
N PHE A 93 -4.74 -7.33 7.30
CA PHE A 93 -4.71 -5.88 7.15
C PHE A 93 -3.41 -5.40 6.51
N ASP A 94 -2.27 -5.91 6.99
CA ASP A 94 -0.95 -5.47 6.54
C ASP A 94 -0.71 -5.82 5.08
N LEU A 95 -1.04 -7.04 4.66
CA LEU A 95 -0.86 -7.45 3.26
C LEU A 95 -1.81 -6.68 2.33
N THR A 96 -3.05 -6.42 2.77
CA THR A 96 -4.01 -5.61 1.99
C THR A 96 -3.52 -4.16 1.87
N LYS A 97 -2.99 -3.58 2.95
CA LYS A 97 -2.35 -2.27 2.96
C LYS A 97 -1.15 -2.23 2.01
N GLU A 98 -0.27 -3.21 2.07
CA GLU A 98 0.89 -3.32 1.19
C GLU A 98 0.48 -3.34 -0.28
N MET A 99 -0.47 -4.19 -0.64
CA MET A 99 -1.02 -4.25 -2.00
C MET A 99 -1.60 -2.90 -2.45
N PHE A 100 -2.37 -2.22 -1.58
CA PHE A 100 -2.92 -0.91 -1.87
C PHE A 100 -1.82 0.11 -2.16
N LEU A 101 -0.81 0.18 -1.30
CA LEU A 101 0.32 1.10 -1.44
C LEU A 101 1.10 0.82 -2.72
N TYR A 102 1.32 -0.45 -3.06
CA TYR A 102 1.98 -0.82 -4.29
C TYR A 102 1.24 -0.26 -5.52
N PHE A 103 -0.06 -0.53 -5.65
CA PHE A 103 -0.86 -0.03 -6.79
C PHE A 103 -1.06 1.50 -6.78
N THR A 104 -0.82 2.14 -5.65
CA THR A 104 -0.85 3.60 -5.56
C THR A 104 0.39 4.25 -6.17
N CYS A 105 1.54 3.56 -6.11
CA CYS A 105 2.83 4.05 -6.60
C CYS A 105 3.31 3.39 -7.90
N HIS A 106 2.57 2.43 -8.42
CA HIS A 106 2.93 1.74 -9.66
C HIS A 106 1.75 1.74 -10.64
N ASN A 107 2.06 1.76 -11.94
CA ASN A 107 1.06 1.56 -12.97
C ASN A 107 0.73 0.06 -13.13
N GLY A 108 -0.24 -0.26 -14.00
CA GLY A 108 -0.68 -1.64 -14.24
C GLY A 108 0.39 -2.59 -14.82
N ASN A 109 1.55 -2.06 -15.20
CA ASN A 109 2.70 -2.83 -15.68
C ASN A 109 3.81 -2.94 -14.62
N GLY A 110 3.58 -2.45 -13.40
CA GLY A 110 4.54 -2.46 -12.31
C GLY A 110 5.64 -1.39 -12.39
N ASN A 111 5.52 -0.42 -13.31
CA ASN A 111 6.49 0.67 -13.37
C ASN A 111 6.15 1.73 -12.32
N PRO A 112 7.15 2.26 -11.59
CA PRO A 112 6.95 3.33 -10.64
C PRO A 112 6.32 4.57 -11.28
N ILE A 113 5.39 5.17 -10.56
CA ILE A 113 4.74 6.44 -10.92
C ILE A 113 4.73 7.36 -9.70
N PRO A 114 4.58 8.68 -9.88
CA PRO A 114 4.33 9.57 -8.75
C PRO A 114 3.13 9.10 -7.94
N PRO A 115 3.18 9.24 -6.59
CA PRO A 115 2.07 8.86 -5.72
C PRO A 115 0.76 9.51 -6.16
N LYS A 116 -0.31 8.72 -6.18
CA LYS A 116 -1.64 9.19 -6.59
C LYS A 116 -2.28 10.05 -5.51
N THR A 117 -3.15 10.98 -5.88
CA THR A 117 -4.03 11.65 -4.91
C THR A 117 -4.95 10.63 -4.24
N TYR A 118 -5.51 10.97 -3.08
CA TYR A 118 -6.48 10.13 -2.37
C TYR A 118 -7.67 9.75 -3.25
N GLU A 119 -8.21 10.73 -3.98
CA GLU A 119 -9.30 10.50 -4.92
C GLU A 119 -8.93 9.48 -5.99
N LYS A 120 -7.77 9.65 -6.62
CA LYS A 120 -7.32 8.76 -7.69
C LYS A 120 -7.03 7.36 -7.16
N ALA A 121 -6.35 7.24 -6.03
CA ALA A 121 -6.03 5.96 -5.39
C ALA A 121 -7.31 5.21 -4.99
N SER A 122 -8.27 5.90 -4.39
CA SER A 122 -9.58 5.35 -4.01
C SER A 122 -10.37 4.86 -5.21
N LYS A 123 -10.47 5.67 -6.26
CA LYS A 123 -11.18 5.28 -7.50
C LYS A 123 -10.53 4.06 -8.16
N ASP A 124 -9.19 4.01 -8.23
CA ASP A 124 -8.47 2.88 -8.81
C ASP A 124 -8.61 1.61 -7.96
N TRP A 125 -8.79 1.75 -6.65
CA TRP A 125 -9.09 0.61 -5.78
C TRP A 125 -10.46 0.02 -6.07
N ASN A 126 -11.48 0.83 -6.22
CA ASN A 126 -12.82 0.36 -6.57
C ASN A 126 -12.88 -0.24 -7.99
N GLY A 127 -12.06 0.27 -8.93
CA GLY A 127 -12.02 -0.23 -10.31
C GLY A 127 -12.18 0.87 -11.34
N SER A 128 -13.15 0.74 -12.25
CA SER A 128 -13.38 1.68 -13.34
C SER A 128 -14.88 1.98 -13.52
N GLY A 129 -15.15 3.10 -14.22
CA GLY A 129 -16.52 3.50 -14.55
C GLY A 129 -17.14 4.48 -13.57
N PRO A 130 -18.43 4.86 -13.81
CA PRO A 130 -19.09 5.95 -13.08
C PRO A 130 -19.29 5.66 -11.58
N MET A 131 -19.39 4.41 -11.17
CA MET A 131 -19.54 4.02 -9.77
C MET A 131 -18.36 4.45 -8.89
N THR A 132 -17.19 4.67 -9.47
CA THR A 132 -16.00 5.15 -8.74
C THR A 132 -16.20 6.55 -8.16
N ILE A 133 -17.08 7.37 -8.74
CA ILE A 133 -17.41 8.70 -8.23
C ILE A 133 -18.20 8.57 -6.92
N THR A 134 -19.24 7.73 -6.93
CA THR A 134 -20.02 7.46 -5.72
C THR A 134 -19.15 6.84 -4.63
N TYR A 135 -18.30 5.88 -5.02
CA TYR A 135 -17.33 5.27 -4.13
C TYR A 135 -16.45 6.32 -3.45
N TRP A 136 -15.81 7.21 -4.24
CA TRP A 136 -14.99 8.28 -3.69
C TRP A 136 -15.76 9.20 -2.73
N ASN A 137 -16.99 9.55 -3.06
CA ASN A 137 -17.79 10.40 -2.17
C ASN A 137 -18.06 9.73 -0.82
N ASN A 138 -18.27 8.41 -0.82
CA ASN A 138 -18.45 7.63 0.42
C ASN A 138 -17.14 7.58 1.24
N ILE A 139 -16.01 7.30 0.58
CA ILE A 139 -14.70 7.30 1.23
C ILE A 139 -14.36 8.68 1.81
N LYS A 140 -14.58 9.74 1.03
CA LYS A 140 -14.33 11.12 1.47
C LYS A 140 -15.13 11.52 2.72
N ALA A 141 -16.30 10.95 2.90
CA ALA A 141 -17.13 11.21 4.09
C ALA A 141 -16.58 10.53 5.36
N LEU A 142 -15.64 9.60 5.22
CA LEU A 142 -14.98 8.89 6.32
C LEU A 142 -13.57 9.45 6.65
N LEU A 143 -13.07 10.38 5.83
CA LEU A 143 -11.79 11.06 6.06
C LEU A 143 -11.95 12.27 6.97
#